data_27ffab4ebbabaf7f647f4b9d7cdcb32f
#
_entry.id   27ffab4ebbabaf7f647f4b9d7cdcb32f
#
_cell.length_a   1.000
_cell.length_b   1.000
_cell.length_c   1.000
_cell.angle_alpha   90.00
_cell.angle_beta   90.00
_cell.angle_gamma   90.00
#
_symmetry.space_group_name_H-M   'P 1'
#
loop_
_entity.id
_entity.type
_entity.pdbx_description
1 polymer ?
#
loop_
_entity_poly.entity_id
_entity_poly.type
_entity_poly.pdbx_seq_one_letter_code
_entity_poly.pdbx_strand_id
1 'polypeptide(L)'
;MNDDLEFYEYGNETLDEEFVNGFSARYDVYPVVLAVLIIVANGTALTLVARKRKLQTVTNGVLASLATSDLLAGLLGIPLYLVCNVTYHTAWCLSSAVFWRFVSISTVLHLTILTVHLFATVGHPSRYEIVLRRKATTCLVCTAWLCAAFVSLVQLSWIIVEDDRSEEERLRLHLIYSITVLVLFLGVPLATMVYCLLRIFAFICVYKRERKARLSEKSSSPDDQSFAKVASRWKTAVVLAGMLAVFLICWAPYFILELVVDDAGMEALPLWAVYMLFYFTRFTASAVNPVLFVVGKGDFRAALREWLHCCGTAKEEESAHGTMLSLVQSQRS
;
A
#
# COMPACT_ATOMS: atom_id res chain seq x y z
N MET A 1 -18.24 23.28 21.53
CA MET A 1 -18.91 22.56 20.42
C MET A 1 -19.01 23.40 19.14
N ASN A 2 -18.56 24.66 19.17
CA ASN A 2 -18.49 25.53 17.99
C ASN A 2 -17.04 25.76 17.50
N ASP A 3 -16.03 25.50 18.30
CA ASP A 3 -14.64 25.84 18.00
C ASP A 3 -13.93 24.76 17.14
N ASP A 4 -14.44 23.53 17.12
CA ASP A 4 -13.94 22.49 16.21
C ASP A 4 -14.33 22.71 14.74
N LEU A 5 -15.24 23.64 14.46
CA LEU A 5 -15.61 24.10 13.13
C LEU A 5 -14.67 25.20 12.61
N GLU A 6 -13.98 25.96 13.48
CA GLU A 6 -13.02 26.99 13.06
C GLU A 6 -11.83 26.43 12.29
N PHE A 7 -11.44 25.20 12.51
CA PHE A 7 -10.39 24.54 11.70
C PHE A 7 -10.79 24.42 10.22
N TYR A 8 -12.09 24.43 9.91
CA TYR A 8 -12.61 24.43 8.54
C TYR A 8 -13.08 25.79 8.07
N GLU A 9 -13.21 26.79 8.96
CA GLU A 9 -13.73 28.11 8.65
C GLU A 9 -12.64 29.17 8.32
N TYR A 10 -11.37 28.91 8.65
CA TYR A 10 -10.25 29.85 8.50
C TYR A 10 -9.68 29.97 7.05
N GLY A 11 -10.40 29.53 6.04
CA GLY A 11 -10.02 29.63 4.63
C GLY A 11 -10.97 30.44 3.76
N ASN A 12 -11.83 31.28 4.32
CA ASN A 12 -13.06 31.72 3.65
C ASN A 12 -12.94 33.00 2.77
N GLU A 13 -11.75 33.47 2.42
CA GLU A 13 -11.67 34.70 1.62
C GLU A 13 -11.31 34.54 0.13
N THR A 14 -10.93 33.33 -0.35
CA THR A 14 -10.65 33.11 -1.79
C THR A 14 -10.93 31.69 -2.29
N LEU A 15 -11.68 30.86 -1.56
CA LEU A 15 -12.12 29.58 -2.09
C LEU A 15 -13.29 29.83 -3.04
N ASP A 16 -13.18 29.34 -4.28
CA ASP A 16 -14.30 29.30 -5.21
C ASP A 16 -15.52 28.74 -4.47
N GLU A 17 -16.68 29.39 -4.55
CA GLU A 17 -17.95 28.97 -3.92
C GLU A 17 -18.31 27.52 -4.28
N GLU A 18 -17.72 26.98 -5.32
CA GLU A 18 -17.81 25.60 -5.78
C GLU A 18 -17.20 24.58 -4.81
N PHE A 19 -16.24 25.00 -3.93
CA PHE A 19 -15.60 24.13 -2.94
C PHE A 19 -16.47 23.92 -1.67
N VAL A 20 -17.32 24.88 -1.37
CA VAL A 20 -18.13 24.91 -0.13
C VAL A 20 -19.46 24.12 -0.27
N ASN A 21 -19.89 23.81 -1.49
CA ASN A 21 -21.26 23.32 -1.76
C ASN A 21 -21.36 21.84 -2.19
N GLY A 22 -20.53 20.96 -1.67
CA GLY A 22 -20.68 19.51 -1.93
C GLY A 22 -19.68 18.95 -2.96
N PHE A 23 -20.08 17.94 -3.74
CA PHE A 23 -19.23 17.27 -4.72
C PHE A 23 -18.71 18.23 -5.79
N SER A 24 -17.38 18.40 -5.85
CA SER A 24 -16.71 19.18 -6.89
C SER A 24 -16.07 18.25 -7.93
N ALA A 25 -16.56 18.31 -9.17
CA ALA A 25 -16.02 17.49 -10.26
C ALA A 25 -14.50 17.71 -10.47
N ARG A 26 -14.01 18.90 -10.20
CA ARG A 26 -12.59 19.25 -10.35
C ARG A 26 -11.68 18.50 -9.39
N TYR A 27 -12.12 18.23 -8.16
CA TYR A 27 -11.32 17.63 -7.09
C TYR A 27 -11.72 16.19 -6.78
N ASP A 28 -13.00 15.83 -6.86
CA ASP A 28 -13.52 14.54 -6.41
C ASP A 28 -13.51 13.46 -7.49
N VAL A 29 -13.43 13.82 -8.77
CA VAL A 29 -13.30 12.84 -9.86
C VAL A 29 -11.99 12.05 -9.76
N TYR A 30 -10.90 12.69 -9.33
CA TYR A 30 -9.62 12.02 -9.20
C TYR A 30 -9.62 10.87 -8.17
N PRO A 31 -10.08 11.05 -6.92
CA PRO A 31 -10.24 9.95 -5.96
C PRO A 31 -11.11 8.81 -6.52
N VAL A 32 -12.21 9.11 -7.21
CA VAL A 32 -13.07 8.08 -7.82
C VAL A 32 -12.32 7.25 -8.86
N VAL A 33 -11.59 7.91 -9.76
CA VAL A 33 -10.76 7.20 -10.76
C VAL A 33 -9.70 6.33 -10.08
N LEU A 34 -9.04 6.88 -9.05
CA LEU A 34 -8.07 6.09 -8.27
C LEU A 34 -8.72 4.91 -7.55
N ALA A 35 -9.91 5.06 -6.99
CA ALA A 35 -10.62 3.95 -6.35
C ALA A 35 -10.82 2.79 -7.34
N VAL A 36 -11.27 3.09 -8.57
CA VAL A 36 -11.43 2.08 -9.62
C VAL A 36 -10.10 1.42 -9.96
N LEU A 37 -9.03 2.19 -10.15
CA LEU A 37 -7.70 1.67 -10.46
C LEU A 37 -7.16 0.78 -9.32
N ILE A 38 -7.32 1.20 -8.06
CA ILE A 38 -6.92 0.44 -6.87
C ILE A 38 -7.67 -0.89 -6.82
N ILE A 39 -9.00 -0.86 -7.00
CA ILE A 39 -9.84 -2.05 -6.96
C ILE A 39 -9.47 -3.03 -8.07
N VAL A 40 -9.32 -2.56 -9.30
CA VAL A 40 -8.96 -3.40 -10.45
C VAL A 40 -7.55 -3.99 -10.28
N ALA A 41 -6.56 -3.18 -9.93
CA ALA A 41 -5.18 -3.62 -9.84
C ALA A 41 -4.96 -4.62 -8.69
N ASN A 42 -5.46 -4.31 -7.48
CA ASN A 42 -5.33 -5.19 -6.31
C ASN A 42 -6.23 -6.43 -6.43
N GLY A 43 -7.46 -6.29 -6.95
CA GLY A 43 -8.35 -7.41 -7.24
C GLY A 43 -7.74 -8.38 -8.25
N THR A 44 -7.09 -7.88 -9.30
CA THR A 44 -6.34 -8.71 -10.26
C THR A 44 -5.19 -9.45 -9.58
N ALA A 45 -4.39 -8.78 -8.76
CA ALA A 45 -3.29 -9.39 -8.04
C ALA A 45 -3.76 -10.51 -7.10
N LEU A 46 -4.83 -10.28 -6.34
CA LEU A 46 -5.44 -11.28 -5.46
C LEU A 46 -5.98 -12.48 -6.25
N THR A 47 -6.66 -12.23 -7.36
CA THR A 47 -7.18 -13.29 -8.25
C THR A 47 -6.06 -14.15 -8.82
N LEU A 48 -4.95 -13.55 -9.24
CA LEU A 48 -3.78 -14.29 -9.73
C LEU A 48 -3.18 -15.18 -8.64
N VAL A 49 -2.99 -14.67 -7.42
CA VAL A 49 -2.46 -15.47 -6.29
C VAL A 49 -3.41 -16.61 -5.92
N ALA A 50 -4.72 -16.35 -5.91
CA ALA A 50 -5.72 -17.37 -5.57
C ALA A 50 -5.79 -18.51 -6.61
N ARG A 51 -5.76 -18.15 -7.92
CA ARG A 51 -5.95 -19.12 -9.01
C ARG A 51 -4.68 -19.85 -9.45
N LYS A 52 -3.50 -19.23 -9.32
CA LYS A 52 -2.25 -19.80 -9.83
C LYS A 52 -1.42 -20.42 -8.70
N ARG A 53 -1.40 -21.75 -8.58
CA ARG A 53 -0.64 -22.50 -7.55
C ARG A 53 0.84 -22.09 -7.47
N LYS A 54 1.47 -21.73 -8.61
CA LYS A 54 2.86 -21.26 -8.68
C LYS A 54 3.08 -19.94 -7.90
N LEU A 55 2.03 -19.13 -7.73
CA LEU A 55 2.09 -17.87 -6.97
C LEU A 55 1.81 -18.07 -5.48
N GLN A 56 1.36 -19.24 -5.02
CA GLN A 56 1.00 -19.51 -3.61
C GLN A 56 2.25 -19.75 -2.74
N THR A 57 3.19 -18.82 -2.79
CA THR A 57 4.40 -18.81 -1.93
C THR A 57 4.16 -17.95 -0.69
N VAL A 58 5.01 -18.13 0.35
CA VAL A 58 4.93 -17.34 1.59
C VAL A 58 5.05 -15.83 1.29
N THR A 59 6.04 -15.43 0.48
CA THR A 59 6.23 -14.03 0.08
C THR A 59 5.03 -13.46 -0.65
N ASN A 60 4.46 -14.21 -1.60
CA ASN A 60 3.28 -13.76 -2.35
C ASN A 60 2.01 -13.77 -1.47
N GLY A 61 1.97 -14.57 -0.41
CA GLY A 61 0.92 -14.50 0.62
C GLY A 61 0.94 -13.16 1.38
N VAL A 62 2.12 -12.65 1.73
CA VAL A 62 2.25 -11.33 2.36
C VAL A 62 1.90 -10.22 1.37
N LEU A 63 2.31 -10.33 0.10
CA LEU A 63 1.91 -9.38 -0.95
C LEU A 63 0.40 -9.40 -1.19
N ALA A 64 -0.24 -10.57 -1.14
CA ALA A 64 -1.70 -10.68 -1.22
C ALA A 64 -2.39 -10.01 -0.02
N SER A 65 -1.83 -10.15 1.19
CA SER A 65 -2.35 -9.47 2.37
C SER A 65 -2.21 -7.95 2.26
N LEU A 66 -1.10 -7.44 1.73
CA LEU A 66 -0.93 -6.01 1.41
C LEU A 66 -1.96 -5.56 0.35
N ALA A 67 -2.11 -6.33 -0.73
CA ALA A 67 -3.12 -6.04 -1.76
C ALA A 67 -4.56 -6.06 -1.20
N THR A 68 -4.84 -6.84 -0.15
CA THR A 68 -6.12 -6.79 0.56
C THR A 68 -6.30 -5.46 1.31
N SER A 69 -5.25 -4.96 1.99
CA SER A 69 -5.28 -3.65 2.64
C SER A 69 -5.51 -2.52 1.63
N ASP A 70 -4.80 -2.56 0.48
CA ASP A 70 -4.96 -1.57 -0.59
C ASP A 70 -6.35 -1.68 -1.26
N LEU A 71 -6.88 -2.89 -1.43
CA LEU A 71 -8.26 -3.09 -1.94
C LEU A 71 -9.30 -2.47 -1.01
N LEU A 72 -9.15 -2.63 0.31
CA LEU A 72 -10.00 -1.98 1.30
C LEU A 72 -9.87 -0.45 1.25
N ALA A 73 -8.67 0.09 0.96
CA ALA A 73 -8.49 1.53 0.74
C ALA A 73 -9.33 2.05 -0.42
N GLY A 74 -9.41 1.30 -1.54
CA GLY A 74 -10.27 1.65 -2.68
C GLY A 74 -11.76 1.48 -2.40
N LEU A 75 -12.16 0.38 -1.72
CA LEU A 75 -13.56 0.04 -1.48
C LEU A 75 -14.20 0.82 -0.33
N LEU A 76 -13.45 1.15 0.71
CA LEU A 76 -13.95 1.81 1.93
C LEU A 76 -13.28 3.15 2.16
N GLY A 77 -11.94 3.24 2.05
CA GLY A 77 -11.19 4.44 2.40
C GLY A 77 -11.54 5.64 1.55
N ILE A 78 -11.57 5.49 0.23
CA ILE A 78 -11.93 6.58 -0.68
C ILE A 78 -13.41 6.95 -0.58
N PRO A 79 -14.38 6.03 -0.53
CA PRO A 79 -15.77 6.39 -0.26
C PRO A 79 -15.98 7.11 1.07
N LEU A 80 -15.34 6.66 2.18
CA LEU A 80 -15.40 7.37 3.47
C LEU A 80 -14.86 8.79 3.37
N TYR A 81 -13.76 8.98 2.64
CA TYR A 81 -13.20 10.30 2.37
C TYR A 81 -14.17 11.18 1.58
N LEU A 82 -14.76 10.67 0.51
CA LEU A 82 -15.73 11.43 -0.30
C LEU A 82 -16.98 11.80 0.48
N VAL A 83 -17.51 10.89 1.32
CA VAL A 83 -18.65 11.20 2.20
C VAL A 83 -18.28 12.28 3.21
N CYS A 84 -17.07 12.21 3.82
CA CYS A 84 -16.59 13.28 4.69
C CYS A 84 -16.56 14.62 3.95
N ASN A 85 -15.97 14.63 2.75
CA ASN A 85 -15.76 15.85 1.96
C ASN A 85 -17.06 16.51 1.48
N VAL A 86 -18.10 15.69 1.24
CA VAL A 86 -19.43 16.20 0.81
C VAL A 86 -20.30 16.60 2.01
N THR A 87 -20.24 15.86 3.11
CA THR A 87 -21.17 16.06 4.23
C THR A 87 -20.61 16.92 5.35
N TYR A 88 -19.28 17.07 5.43
CA TYR A 88 -18.56 17.72 6.53
C TYR A 88 -18.99 17.23 7.93
N HIS A 89 -19.56 16.02 8.00
CA HIS A 89 -20.03 15.45 9.24
C HIS A 89 -18.89 14.80 10.01
N THR A 90 -18.64 15.26 11.23
CA THR A 90 -17.51 14.86 12.10
C THR A 90 -17.30 13.34 12.18
N ALA A 91 -18.40 12.56 12.32
CA ALA A 91 -18.29 11.10 12.43
C ALA A 91 -17.72 10.45 11.14
N TRP A 92 -18.07 10.93 9.95
CA TRP A 92 -17.54 10.42 8.70
C TRP A 92 -16.08 10.83 8.50
N CYS A 93 -15.75 12.08 8.86
CA CYS A 93 -14.37 12.58 8.76
C CYS A 93 -13.44 11.86 9.72
N LEU A 94 -13.87 11.64 10.96
CA LEU A 94 -13.13 10.85 11.94
C LEU A 94 -12.95 9.39 11.49
N SER A 95 -14.03 8.77 10.97
CA SER A 95 -13.96 7.40 10.44
C SER A 95 -12.97 7.30 9.28
N SER A 96 -12.96 8.29 8.37
CA SER A 96 -12.00 8.38 7.28
C SER A 96 -10.56 8.52 7.80
N ALA A 97 -10.30 9.42 8.74
CA ALA A 97 -8.98 9.63 9.33
C ALA A 97 -8.44 8.36 10.01
N VAL A 98 -9.25 7.71 10.85
CA VAL A 98 -8.91 6.44 11.51
C VAL A 98 -8.62 5.34 10.49
N PHE A 99 -9.45 5.23 9.46
CA PHE A 99 -9.28 4.20 8.43
C PHE A 99 -7.99 4.41 7.61
N TRP A 100 -7.67 5.64 7.25
CA TRP A 100 -6.43 5.93 6.51
C TRP A 100 -5.17 5.72 7.37
N ARG A 101 -5.23 5.99 8.65
CA ARG A 101 -4.17 5.64 9.61
C ARG A 101 -3.98 4.13 9.68
N PHE A 102 -5.06 3.38 9.74
CA PHE A 102 -5.02 1.92 9.67
C PHE A 102 -4.35 1.41 8.38
N VAL A 103 -4.70 1.94 7.21
CA VAL A 103 -4.08 1.56 5.94
C VAL A 103 -2.59 1.88 5.93
N SER A 104 -2.18 3.06 6.42
CA SER A 104 -0.76 3.45 6.44
C SER A 104 0.10 2.53 7.31
N ILE A 105 -0.36 2.25 8.53
CA ILE A 105 0.34 1.36 9.48
C ILE A 105 0.37 -0.07 8.93
N SER A 106 -0.74 -0.55 8.39
CA SER A 106 -0.82 -1.86 7.74
C SER A 106 0.20 -1.97 6.61
N THR A 107 0.27 -0.99 5.72
CA THR A 107 1.21 -0.97 4.59
C THR A 107 2.66 -1.05 5.05
N VAL A 108 3.08 -0.21 5.99
CA VAL A 108 4.47 -0.19 6.46
C VAL A 108 4.86 -1.49 7.16
N LEU A 109 3.95 -2.07 7.94
CA LEU A 109 4.20 -3.35 8.62
C LEU A 109 4.31 -4.51 7.61
N HIS A 110 3.47 -4.57 6.58
CA HIS A 110 3.58 -5.57 5.52
C HIS A 110 4.89 -5.43 4.72
N LEU A 111 5.28 -4.20 4.35
CA LEU A 111 6.57 -3.95 3.69
C LEU A 111 7.75 -4.36 4.56
N THR A 112 7.68 -4.11 5.88
CA THR A 112 8.69 -4.55 6.84
C THR A 112 8.79 -6.07 6.89
N ILE A 113 7.67 -6.78 7.01
CA ILE A 113 7.61 -8.25 6.99
C ILE A 113 8.24 -8.79 5.69
N LEU A 114 7.88 -8.23 4.52
CA LEU A 114 8.43 -8.63 3.22
C LEU A 114 9.94 -8.41 3.16
N THR A 115 10.42 -7.28 3.65
CA THR A 115 11.85 -6.93 3.60
C THR A 115 12.68 -7.81 4.53
N VAL A 116 12.21 -8.03 5.76
CA VAL A 116 12.86 -8.93 6.73
C VAL A 116 12.84 -10.38 6.23
N HIS A 117 11.72 -10.80 5.63
CA HIS A 117 11.60 -12.12 5.02
C HIS A 117 12.60 -12.33 3.87
N LEU A 118 12.76 -11.33 2.99
CA LEU A 118 13.75 -11.38 1.92
C LEU A 118 15.18 -11.38 2.49
N PHE A 119 15.47 -10.55 3.50
CA PHE A 119 16.77 -10.50 4.17
C PHE A 119 17.14 -11.86 4.77
N ALA A 120 16.21 -12.50 5.49
CA ALA A 120 16.43 -13.82 6.07
C ALA A 120 16.70 -14.89 5.01
N THR A 121 15.98 -14.86 3.87
CA THR A 121 16.19 -15.82 2.77
C THR A 121 17.51 -15.63 2.04
N VAL A 122 18.04 -14.40 1.99
CA VAL A 122 19.32 -14.09 1.33
C VAL A 122 20.50 -14.40 2.25
N GLY A 123 20.44 -13.94 3.52
CA GLY A 123 21.55 -13.99 4.45
C GLY A 123 21.73 -15.33 5.19
N HIS A 124 20.64 -16.02 5.49
CA HIS A 124 20.65 -17.22 6.34
C HIS A 124 19.70 -18.30 5.80
N PRO A 125 19.95 -18.89 4.63
CA PRO A 125 19.02 -19.83 3.99
C PRO A 125 18.72 -21.08 4.84
N SER A 126 19.68 -21.57 5.63
CA SER A 126 19.52 -22.75 6.51
C SER A 126 18.68 -22.47 7.76
N ARG A 127 18.79 -21.26 8.32
CA ARG A 127 17.97 -20.84 9.48
C ARG A 127 16.58 -20.37 9.09
N TYR A 128 16.42 -19.92 7.85
CA TYR A 128 15.16 -19.45 7.29
C TYR A 128 14.04 -20.51 7.39
N GLU A 129 14.32 -21.78 7.06
CA GLU A 129 13.32 -22.86 7.11
C GLU A 129 12.78 -23.10 8.53
N ILE A 130 13.55 -22.75 9.57
CA ILE A 130 13.15 -22.95 10.96
C ILE A 130 12.35 -21.77 11.49
N VAL A 131 12.77 -20.54 11.19
CA VAL A 131 12.25 -19.31 11.82
C VAL A 131 11.06 -18.71 11.06
N LEU A 132 11.06 -18.77 9.71
CA LEU A 132 10.03 -18.17 8.87
C LEU A 132 9.16 -19.17 8.13
N ARG A 133 8.78 -20.25 8.79
CA ARG A 133 7.76 -21.18 8.29
C ARG A 133 6.47 -20.42 7.99
N ARG A 134 5.66 -20.99 7.07
CA ARG A 134 4.37 -20.42 6.68
C ARG A 134 3.51 -19.99 7.87
N LYS A 135 3.48 -20.79 8.95
CA LYS A 135 2.75 -20.46 10.19
C LYS A 135 3.25 -19.19 10.87
N ALA A 136 4.59 -19.04 11.02
CA ALA A 136 5.17 -17.85 11.65
C ALA A 136 4.88 -16.59 10.83
N THR A 137 5.01 -16.64 9.51
CA THR A 137 4.68 -15.50 8.64
C THR A 137 3.19 -15.16 8.71
N THR A 138 2.30 -16.16 8.76
CA THR A 138 0.86 -15.93 8.96
C THR A 138 0.60 -15.24 10.30
N CYS A 139 1.23 -15.68 11.39
CA CYS A 139 1.12 -14.99 12.69
C CYS A 139 1.60 -13.55 12.61
N LEU A 140 2.75 -13.28 11.96
CA LEU A 140 3.24 -11.91 11.77
C LEU A 140 2.27 -11.03 10.99
N VAL A 141 1.66 -11.56 9.94
CA VAL A 141 0.64 -10.85 9.16
C VAL A 141 -0.60 -10.56 10.02
N CYS A 142 -1.10 -11.55 10.76
CA CYS A 142 -2.22 -11.34 11.69
C CYS A 142 -1.88 -10.29 12.76
N THR A 143 -0.68 -10.34 13.33
CA THR A 143 -0.21 -9.34 14.29
C THR A 143 -0.14 -7.95 13.67
N ALA A 144 0.32 -7.84 12.41
CA ALA A 144 0.34 -6.55 11.70
C ALA A 144 -1.06 -5.94 11.53
N TRP A 145 -2.06 -6.75 11.17
CA TRP A 145 -3.46 -6.31 11.09
C TRP A 145 -4.02 -5.87 12.43
N LEU A 146 -3.80 -6.65 13.50
CA LEU A 146 -4.26 -6.32 14.84
C LEU A 146 -3.56 -5.07 15.39
N CYS A 147 -2.24 -4.92 15.19
CA CYS A 147 -1.51 -3.73 15.57
C CYS A 147 -2.01 -2.49 14.83
N ALA A 148 -2.19 -2.58 13.51
CA ALA A 148 -2.70 -1.47 12.71
C ALA A 148 -4.11 -1.04 13.19
N ALA A 149 -5.00 -2.00 13.44
CA ALA A 149 -6.34 -1.72 13.96
C ALA A 149 -6.28 -1.09 15.36
N PHE A 150 -5.52 -1.68 16.29
CA PHE A 150 -5.41 -1.17 17.65
C PHE A 150 -4.87 0.27 17.68
N VAL A 151 -3.75 0.51 16.99
CA VAL A 151 -3.11 1.84 16.97
C VAL A 151 -4.03 2.88 16.35
N SER A 152 -4.77 2.52 15.31
CA SER A 152 -5.68 3.47 14.65
C SER A 152 -6.92 3.78 15.48
N LEU A 153 -7.41 2.81 16.26
CA LEU A 153 -8.62 2.97 17.06
C LEU A 153 -8.35 3.60 18.43
N VAL A 154 -7.17 3.45 19.01
CA VAL A 154 -6.86 3.91 20.37
C VAL A 154 -7.09 5.41 20.55
N GLN A 155 -6.87 6.22 19.50
CA GLN A 155 -7.12 7.67 19.54
C GLN A 155 -8.59 8.03 19.82
N LEU A 156 -9.52 7.15 19.48
CA LEU A 156 -10.95 7.39 19.76
C LEU A 156 -11.25 7.49 21.26
N SER A 157 -10.38 6.94 22.12
CA SER A 157 -10.55 6.97 23.58
C SER A 157 -10.45 8.37 24.20
N TRP A 158 -9.88 9.34 23.51
CA TRP A 158 -9.82 10.73 23.97
C TRP A 158 -10.48 11.73 23.01
N ILE A 159 -10.83 11.29 21.79
CA ILE A 159 -11.56 12.14 20.84
C ILE A 159 -13.08 12.06 21.10
N ILE A 160 -13.62 10.85 21.35
CA ILE A 160 -15.06 10.63 21.46
C ILE A 160 -15.55 10.70 22.93
N VAL A 161 -14.69 10.31 23.87
CA VAL A 161 -15.09 10.25 25.28
C VAL A 161 -15.15 11.67 25.83
N GLU A 162 -16.34 12.12 26.17
CA GLU A 162 -16.57 13.36 26.96
C GLU A 162 -16.11 13.08 28.38
N ASP A 163 -14.93 13.58 28.75
CA ASP A 163 -14.38 13.55 30.09
C ASP A 163 -14.02 14.98 30.55
N ASP A 164 -13.70 15.13 31.83
CA ASP A 164 -13.35 16.43 32.44
C ASP A 164 -11.98 16.97 32.00
N ARG A 165 -11.33 16.39 30.98
CA ARG A 165 -10.02 16.84 30.49
C ARG A 165 -10.11 18.19 29.81
N SER A 166 -9.13 19.05 30.09
CA SER A 166 -8.99 20.32 29.41
C SER A 166 -8.58 20.12 27.94
N GLU A 167 -8.85 21.12 27.08
CA GLU A 167 -8.41 21.11 25.68
C GLU A 167 -6.88 20.95 25.57
N GLU A 168 -6.12 21.58 26.48
CA GLU A 168 -4.67 21.45 26.53
C GLU A 168 -4.22 20.00 26.81
N GLU A 169 -4.91 19.27 27.70
CA GLU A 169 -4.62 17.86 27.98
C GLU A 169 -4.95 16.96 26.79
N ARG A 170 -6.04 17.22 26.08
CA ARG A 170 -6.41 16.50 24.85
C ARG A 170 -5.38 16.72 23.74
N LEU A 171 -4.99 17.96 23.50
CA LEU A 171 -3.94 18.32 22.53
C LEU A 171 -2.61 17.64 22.88
N ARG A 172 -2.20 17.65 24.13
CA ARG A 172 -1.00 16.98 24.62
C ARG A 172 -1.05 15.46 24.39
N LEU A 173 -2.18 14.81 24.64
CA LEU A 173 -2.36 13.37 24.37
C LEU A 173 -2.29 13.08 22.89
N HIS A 174 -2.89 13.91 22.05
CA HIS A 174 -2.82 13.79 20.59
C HIS A 174 -1.39 13.91 20.09
N LEU A 175 -0.65 14.90 20.55
CA LEU A 175 0.76 15.11 20.19
C LEU A 175 1.65 13.93 20.62
N ILE A 176 1.51 13.44 21.87
CA ILE A 176 2.26 12.27 22.36
C ILE A 176 1.94 11.04 21.50
N TYR A 177 0.68 10.85 21.16
CA TYR A 177 0.25 9.75 20.31
C TYR A 177 0.85 9.87 18.90
N SER A 178 0.77 11.03 18.26
CA SER A 178 1.28 11.26 16.90
C SER A 178 2.79 11.07 16.83
N ILE A 179 3.54 11.57 17.82
CA ILE A 179 4.99 11.32 17.93
C ILE A 179 5.28 9.82 18.13
N THR A 180 4.52 9.15 18.98
CA THR A 180 4.69 7.71 19.24
C THR A 180 4.44 6.89 17.99
N VAL A 181 3.38 7.20 17.24
CA VAL A 181 3.07 6.54 15.95
C VAL A 181 4.18 6.81 14.94
N LEU A 182 4.63 8.05 14.82
CA LEU A 182 5.72 8.41 13.92
C LEU A 182 7.00 7.62 14.22
N VAL A 183 7.40 7.55 15.48
CA VAL A 183 8.66 6.88 15.87
C VAL A 183 8.52 5.36 15.75
N LEU A 184 7.50 4.75 16.36
CA LEU A 184 7.38 3.29 16.48
C LEU A 184 6.83 2.62 15.22
N PHE A 185 5.92 3.27 14.49
CA PHE A 185 5.24 2.67 13.34
C PHE A 185 5.68 3.22 11.98
N LEU A 186 6.49 4.26 11.96
CA LEU A 186 7.17 4.73 10.75
C LEU A 186 8.69 4.66 10.91
N GLY A 187 9.28 5.31 11.88
CA GLY A 187 10.73 5.46 12.05
C GLY A 187 11.46 4.13 12.22
N VAL A 188 11.03 3.31 13.19
CA VAL A 188 11.66 2.00 13.48
C VAL A 188 11.49 1.02 12.30
N PRO A 189 10.29 0.82 11.71
CA PRO A 189 10.12 0.00 10.52
C PRO A 189 10.96 0.49 9.34
N LEU A 190 10.97 1.79 9.08
CA LEU A 190 11.77 2.39 8.01
C LEU A 190 13.26 2.12 8.16
N ALA A 191 13.82 2.37 9.34
CA ALA A 191 15.22 2.09 9.65
C ALA A 191 15.55 0.59 9.44
N THR A 192 14.64 -0.29 9.89
CA THR A 192 14.76 -1.74 9.70
C THR A 192 14.76 -2.12 8.22
N MET A 193 13.84 -1.57 7.42
CA MET A 193 13.76 -1.84 5.98
C MET A 193 14.99 -1.34 5.24
N VAL A 194 15.45 -0.12 5.53
CA VAL A 194 16.66 0.45 4.91
C VAL A 194 17.88 -0.40 5.25
N TYR A 195 18.08 -0.76 6.52
CA TYR A 195 19.16 -1.65 6.94
C TYR A 195 19.13 -2.99 6.19
N CYS A 196 17.98 -3.65 6.17
CA CYS A 196 17.83 -4.94 5.49
C CYS A 196 18.11 -4.84 4.00
N LEU A 197 17.58 -3.82 3.32
CA LEU A 197 17.82 -3.62 1.89
C LEU A 197 19.28 -3.35 1.57
N LEU A 198 19.95 -2.49 2.34
CA LEU A 198 21.40 -2.23 2.18
C LEU A 198 22.20 -3.51 2.33
N ARG A 199 21.90 -4.34 3.33
CA ARG A 199 22.57 -5.63 3.54
C ARG A 199 22.29 -6.62 2.40
N ILE A 200 21.05 -6.69 1.89
CA ILE A 200 20.69 -7.54 0.74
C ILE A 200 21.47 -7.10 -0.50
N PHE A 201 21.51 -5.80 -0.81
CA PHE A 201 22.23 -5.27 -1.96
C PHE A 201 23.74 -5.53 -1.86
N ALA A 202 24.33 -5.29 -0.68
CA ALA A 202 25.75 -5.58 -0.45
C ALA A 202 26.07 -7.07 -0.67
N PHE A 203 25.28 -7.99 -0.08
CA PHE A 203 25.45 -9.43 -0.27
C PHE A 203 25.38 -9.84 -1.75
N ILE A 204 24.38 -9.35 -2.48
CA ILE A 204 24.20 -9.68 -3.89
C ILE A 204 25.35 -9.10 -4.75
N CYS A 205 25.85 -7.91 -4.42
CA CYS A 205 27.00 -7.32 -5.13
C CYS A 205 28.27 -8.14 -4.92
N VAL A 206 28.56 -8.57 -3.69
CA VAL A 206 29.70 -9.45 -3.37
C VAL A 206 29.59 -10.76 -4.13
N TYR A 207 28.42 -11.42 -4.08
CA TYR A 207 28.18 -12.68 -4.79
C TYR A 207 28.40 -12.55 -6.31
N LYS A 208 27.91 -11.47 -6.93
CA LYS A 208 28.12 -11.21 -8.37
C LYS A 208 29.60 -11.00 -8.69
N ARG A 209 30.34 -10.29 -7.83
CA ARG A 209 31.78 -10.05 -7.99
C ARG A 209 32.58 -11.34 -7.91
N GLU A 210 32.34 -12.17 -6.91
CA GLU A 210 33.00 -13.47 -6.73
C GLU A 210 32.73 -14.40 -7.91
N ARG A 211 31.48 -14.47 -8.38
CA ARG A 211 31.12 -15.26 -9.57
C ARG A 211 31.90 -14.79 -10.81
N LYS A 212 31.99 -13.47 -11.03
CA LYS A 212 32.74 -12.91 -12.17
C LYS A 212 34.22 -13.32 -12.09
N ALA A 213 34.83 -13.28 -10.91
CA ALA A 213 36.21 -13.71 -10.70
C ALA A 213 36.41 -15.19 -11.03
N ARG A 214 35.54 -16.10 -10.53
CA ARG A 214 35.60 -17.55 -10.81
C ARG A 214 35.42 -17.88 -12.28
N LEU A 215 34.55 -17.17 -13.00
CA LEU A 215 34.37 -17.35 -14.45
C LEU A 215 35.61 -16.91 -15.24
N SER A 216 36.40 -15.96 -14.74
CA SER A 216 37.66 -15.53 -15.34
C SER A 216 38.78 -16.57 -15.19
N GLU A 217 38.71 -17.39 -14.14
CA GLU A 217 39.72 -18.43 -13.83
C GLU A 217 39.49 -19.78 -14.55
N LYS A 218 38.54 -19.88 -15.49
CA LYS A 218 38.21 -21.13 -16.24
C LYS A 218 37.89 -22.36 -15.36
N SER A 219 37.61 -22.20 -14.08
CA SER A 219 37.33 -23.27 -13.14
C SER A 219 35.85 -23.59 -13.10
N SER A 220 35.46 -24.77 -13.59
CA SER A 220 34.24 -25.54 -13.42
C SER A 220 32.87 -24.89 -13.78
N SER A 221 31.97 -25.77 -14.20
CA SER A 221 30.59 -25.46 -14.63
C SER A 221 29.88 -24.50 -13.68
N PRO A 222 29.34 -23.39 -14.19
CA PRO A 222 28.58 -22.47 -13.34
C PRO A 222 27.33 -23.17 -12.81
N ASP A 223 27.12 -23.09 -11.51
CA ASP A 223 25.84 -23.47 -10.90
C ASP A 223 24.78 -22.43 -11.32
N ASP A 224 24.24 -22.62 -12.53
CA ASP A 224 23.25 -21.71 -13.14
C ASP A 224 21.98 -21.60 -12.30
N GLN A 225 21.65 -22.62 -11.51
CA GLN A 225 20.47 -22.59 -10.64
C GLN A 225 20.65 -21.64 -9.45
N SER A 226 21.84 -21.60 -8.84
CA SER A 226 22.07 -20.66 -7.74
C SER A 226 22.16 -19.22 -8.22
N PHE A 227 22.70 -18.98 -9.41
CA PHE A 227 22.67 -17.64 -10.01
C PHE A 227 21.25 -17.17 -10.34
N ALA A 228 20.41 -18.03 -10.92
CA ALA A 228 19.02 -17.69 -11.22
C ALA A 228 18.24 -17.32 -9.95
N LYS A 229 18.49 -18.04 -8.85
CA LYS A 229 17.91 -17.70 -7.51
C LYS A 229 18.38 -16.34 -7.02
N VAL A 230 19.67 -16.02 -7.10
CA VAL A 230 20.20 -14.71 -6.67
C VAL A 230 19.69 -13.58 -7.55
N ALA A 231 19.60 -13.79 -8.86
CA ALA A 231 19.05 -12.81 -9.80
C ALA A 231 17.55 -12.53 -9.53
N SER A 232 16.78 -13.57 -9.17
CA SER A 232 15.37 -13.41 -8.77
C SER A 232 15.25 -12.61 -7.48
N ARG A 233 16.10 -12.86 -6.48
CA ARG A 233 16.14 -12.12 -5.20
C ARG A 233 16.52 -10.64 -5.42
N TRP A 234 17.44 -10.35 -6.33
CA TRP A 234 17.77 -8.98 -6.73
C TRP A 234 16.55 -8.23 -7.24
N LYS A 235 15.81 -8.84 -8.18
CA LYS A 235 14.58 -8.22 -8.71
C LYS A 235 13.55 -7.95 -7.60
N THR A 236 13.36 -8.90 -6.69
CA THR A 236 12.46 -8.72 -5.54
C THR A 236 12.94 -7.59 -4.63
N ALA A 237 14.24 -7.48 -4.35
CA ALA A 237 14.79 -6.39 -3.54
C ALA A 237 14.58 -5.00 -4.19
N VAL A 238 14.76 -4.90 -5.50
CA VAL A 238 14.49 -3.66 -6.25
C VAL A 238 13.00 -3.28 -6.19
N VAL A 239 12.09 -4.25 -6.33
CA VAL A 239 10.65 -4.02 -6.19
C VAL A 239 10.31 -3.50 -4.79
N LEU A 240 10.83 -4.13 -3.73
CA LEU A 240 10.60 -3.69 -2.35
C LEU A 240 11.19 -2.31 -2.08
N ALA A 241 12.37 -2.00 -2.62
CA ALA A 241 12.96 -0.66 -2.54
C ALA A 241 12.09 0.39 -3.26
N GLY A 242 11.53 0.03 -4.41
CA GLY A 242 10.57 0.87 -5.14
C GLY A 242 9.28 1.11 -4.33
N MET A 243 8.71 0.06 -3.75
CA MET A 243 7.51 0.18 -2.89
C MET A 243 7.78 1.04 -1.65
N LEU A 244 8.96 0.89 -1.03
CA LEU A 244 9.39 1.73 0.08
C LEU A 244 9.54 3.19 -0.33
N ALA A 245 10.16 3.46 -1.48
CA ALA A 245 10.31 4.82 -2.01
C ALA A 245 8.94 5.47 -2.28
N VAL A 246 8.02 4.74 -2.91
CA VAL A 246 6.63 5.20 -3.13
C VAL A 246 5.94 5.46 -1.80
N PHE A 247 6.05 4.55 -0.84
CA PHE A 247 5.49 4.75 0.50
C PHE A 247 6.01 6.04 1.13
N LEU A 248 7.33 6.27 1.12
CA LEU A 248 7.93 7.48 1.69
C LEU A 248 7.45 8.75 1.00
N ILE A 249 7.48 8.78 -0.34
CA ILE A 249 7.03 9.95 -1.11
C ILE A 249 5.56 10.26 -0.85
N CYS A 250 4.74 9.23 -0.71
CA CYS A 250 3.30 9.39 -0.55
C CYS A 250 2.86 9.68 0.89
N TRP A 251 3.54 9.10 1.88
CA TRP A 251 3.10 9.16 3.29
C TRP A 251 3.92 10.09 4.17
N ALA A 252 5.20 10.34 3.87
CA ALA A 252 6.01 11.25 4.68
C ALA A 252 5.42 12.66 4.78
N PRO A 253 4.89 13.26 3.70
CA PRO A 253 4.24 14.57 3.80
C PRO A 253 3.06 14.57 4.79
N TYR A 254 2.26 13.51 4.79
CA TYR A 254 1.15 13.36 5.73
C TYR A 254 1.62 13.37 7.19
N PHE A 255 2.60 12.55 7.53
CA PHE A 255 3.11 12.47 8.91
C PHE A 255 3.84 13.73 9.35
N ILE A 256 4.51 14.43 8.44
CA ILE A 256 5.18 15.70 8.74
C ILE A 256 4.15 16.78 9.01
N LEU A 257 3.14 16.90 8.15
CA LEU A 257 2.08 17.91 8.30
C LEU A 257 1.26 17.69 9.56
N GLU A 258 0.95 16.43 9.93
CA GLU A 258 0.24 16.11 11.18
C GLU A 258 0.99 16.59 12.43
N LEU A 259 2.32 16.76 12.38
CA LEU A 259 3.11 17.30 13.49
C LEU A 259 3.24 18.82 13.47
N VAL A 260 3.14 19.44 12.29
CA VAL A 260 3.43 20.88 12.10
C VAL A 260 2.15 21.72 12.14
N VAL A 261 1.00 21.11 11.85
CA VAL A 261 -0.28 21.81 11.75
C VAL A 261 -0.73 22.45 13.06
N ASP A 262 -0.35 21.90 14.20
CA ASP A 262 -0.71 22.44 15.52
C ASP A 262 0.06 23.73 15.91
N ASP A 263 1.10 24.14 15.13
CA ASP A 263 2.03 25.20 15.54
C ASP A 263 2.13 26.38 14.53
N ALA A 264 1.04 26.85 13.96
CA ALA A 264 1.00 28.05 13.08
C ALA A 264 1.61 27.89 11.67
N GLY A 265 1.89 26.69 11.22
CA GLY A 265 2.54 26.45 9.91
C GLY A 265 1.59 26.40 8.71
N MET A 266 0.28 26.27 8.90
CA MET A 266 -0.68 26.12 7.78
C MET A 266 -0.93 27.42 7.00
N GLU A 267 -0.77 28.58 7.63
CA GLU A 267 -0.93 29.87 6.95
C GLU A 267 0.11 30.12 5.84
N ALA A 268 1.24 29.40 5.88
CA ALA A 268 2.32 29.58 4.91
C ALA A 268 2.14 28.73 3.63
N LEU A 269 1.25 27.75 3.60
CA LEU A 269 1.03 26.89 2.44
C LEU A 269 -0.34 27.17 1.81
N PRO A 270 -0.40 27.36 0.48
CA PRO A 270 -1.69 27.51 -0.18
C PRO A 270 -2.53 26.24 0.01
N LEU A 271 -3.79 26.41 0.37
CA LEU A 271 -4.71 25.31 0.74
C LEU A 271 -4.80 24.20 -0.33
N TRP A 272 -4.73 24.56 -1.62
CA TRP A 272 -4.70 23.60 -2.72
C TRP A 272 -3.47 22.68 -2.67
N ALA A 273 -2.30 23.21 -2.23
CA ALA A 273 -1.08 22.41 -2.11
C ALA A 273 -1.17 21.44 -0.94
N VAL A 274 -1.74 21.87 0.19
CA VAL A 274 -2.04 20.99 1.34
C VAL A 274 -2.99 19.90 0.91
N TYR A 275 -4.07 20.25 0.22
CA TYR A 275 -5.07 19.29 -0.29
C TYR A 275 -4.43 18.27 -1.25
N MET A 276 -3.68 18.74 -2.25
CA MET A 276 -3.00 17.86 -3.21
C MET A 276 -1.97 16.97 -2.53
N LEU A 277 -1.15 17.50 -1.62
CA LEU A 277 -0.15 16.72 -0.91
C LEU A 277 -0.79 15.70 0.04
N PHE A 278 -1.85 16.09 0.76
CA PHE A 278 -2.47 15.27 1.79
C PHE A 278 -3.32 14.14 1.24
N TYR A 279 -4.11 14.42 0.20
CA TYR A 279 -5.09 13.46 -0.30
C TYR A 279 -4.61 12.72 -1.54
N PHE A 280 -4.02 13.45 -2.48
CA PHE A 280 -3.61 12.90 -3.76
C PHE A 280 -2.49 11.86 -3.64
N THR A 281 -1.43 12.20 -2.90
CA THR A 281 -0.27 11.30 -2.76
C THR A 281 -0.64 10.03 -2.02
N ARG A 282 -1.42 10.13 -0.96
CA ARG A 282 -1.84 9.03 -0.10
C ARG A 282 -2.63 7.94 -0.85
N PHE A 283 -3.58 8.34 -1.69
CA PHE A 283 -4.37 7.39 -2.50
C PHE A 283 -3.52 6.72 -3.59
N THR A 284 -2.57 7.46 -4.15
CA THR A 284 -1.67 6.95 -5.19
C THR A 284 -0.81 5.79 -4.70
N ALA A 285 -0.39 5.76 -3.44
CA ALA A 285 0.41 4.66 -2.89
C ALA A 285 -0.26 3.29 -3.09
N SER A 286 -1.56 3.18 -2.77
CA SER A 286 -2.32 1.94 -2.90
C SER A 286 -2.55 1.51 -4.36
N ALA A 287 -2.54 2.46 -5.31
CA ALA A 287 -2.61 2.15 -6.74
C ALA A 287 -1.29 1.66 -7.32
N VAL A 288 -0.17 2.20 -6.85
CA VAL A 288 1.16 1.90 -7.40
C VAL A 288 1.72 0.57 -6.87
N ASN A 289 1.43 0.19 -5.63
CA ASN A 289 1.90 -1.05 -5.03
C ASN A 289 1.68 -2.29 -5.91
N PRO A 290 0.47 -2.63 -6.38
CA PRO A 290 0.25 -3.81 -7.21
C PRO A 290 0.96 -3.72 -8.56
N VAL A 291 1.09 -2.53 -9.14
CA VAL A 291 1.82 -2.34 -10.39
C VAL A 291 3.28 -2.72 -10.21
N LEU A 292 3.92 -2.25 -9.13
CA LEU A 292 5.33 -2.54 -8.85
C LEU A 292 5.59 -4.05 -8.70
N PHE A 293 4.78 -4.80 -7.95
CA PHE A 293 5.07 -6.23 -7.82
C PHE A 293 4.56 -7.07 -9.00
N VAL A 294 3.48 -6.70 -9.66
CA VAL A 294 3.02 -7.40 -10.87
C VAL A 294 4.02 -7.20 -12.02
N VAL A 295 4.47 -5.96 -12.25
CA VAL A 295 5.45 -5.66 -13.31
C VAL A 295 6.86 -6.09 -12.91
N GLY A 296 7.25 -5.91 -11.66
CA GLY A 296 8.61 -6.17 -11.17
C GLY A 296 8.93 -7.66 -11.02
N LYS A 297 7.97 -8.52 -10.66
CA LYS A 297 8.18 -9.95 -10.45
C LYS A 297 7.81 -10.77 -11.68
N GLY A 298 8.78 -11.61 -12.13
CA GLY A 298 8.61 -12.42 -13.35
C GLY A 298 7.50 -13.46 -13.25
N ASP A 299 7.27 -14.03 -12.05
CA ASP A 299 6.21 -15.00 -11.76
C ASP A 299 4.81 -14.38 -11.93
N PHE A 300 4.60 -13.16 -11.45
CA PHE A 300 3.34 -12.42 -11.64
C PHE A 300 3.13 -12.04 -13.11
N ARG A 301 4.17 -11.55 -13.81
CA ARG A 301 4.05 -11.23 -15.25
C ARG A 301 3.68 -12.44 -16.09
N ALA A 302 4.27 -13.60 -15.83
CA ALA A 302 3.95 -14.82 -16.53
C ALA A 302 2.49 -15.24 -16.27
N ALA A 303 2.07 -15.22 -15.00
CA ALA A 303 0.71 -15.55 -14.61
C ALA A 303 -0.34 -14.59 -15.21
N LEU A 304 -0.04 -13.29 -15.27
CA LEU A 304 -0.91 -12.27 -15.90
C LEU A 304 -1.05 -12.53 -17.40
N ARG A 305 0.05 -12.81 -18.10
CA ARG A 305 0.00 -13.12 -19.54
C ARG A 305 -0.84 -14.36 -19.81
N GLU A 306 -0.63 -15.45 -19.06
CA GLU A 306 -1.42 -16.66 -19.18
C GLU A 306 -2.91 -16.39 -18.95
N TRP A 307 -3.23 -15.57 -17.94
CA TRP A 307 -4.62 -15.23 -17.61
C TRP A 307 -5.29 -14.40 -18.73
N LEU A 308 -4.58 -13.42 -19.27
CA LEU A 308 -5.07 -12.59 -20.38
C LEU A 308 -5.29 -13.42 -21.66
N HIS A 309 -4.38 -14.36 -21.97
CA HIS A 309 -4.56 -15.26 -23.12
C HIS A 309 -5.79 -16.17 -22.94
N CYS A 310 -5.99 -16.78 -21.76
CA CYS A 310 -7.18 -17.58 -21.50
C CYS A 310 -8.48 -16.78 -21.60
N CYS A 311 -8.48 -15.50 -21.16
CA CYS A 311 -9.66 -14.64 -21.29
C CYS A 311 -9.92 -14.22 -22.76
N GLY A 312 -8.86 -14.09 -23.58
CA GLY A 312 -8.97 -13.78 -25.00
C GLY A 312 -9.58 -14.94 -25.79
N THR A 313 -9.08 -16.15 -25.60
CA THR A 313 -9.61 -17.36 -26.28
C THR A 313 -11.05 -17.68 -25.88
N ALA A 314 -11.42 -17.51 -24.61
CA ALA A 314 -12.78 -17.73 -24.15
C ALA A 314 -13.78 -16.73 -24.79
N LYS A 315 -13.37 -15.48 -25.02
CA LYS A 315 -14.20 -14.49 -25.74
C LYS A 315 -14.36 -14.81 -27.23
N GLU A 316 -13.32 -15.33 -27.87
CA GLU A 316 -13.37 -15.74 -29.27
C GLU A 316 -14.32 -16.94 -29.47
N GLU A 317 -14.28 -17.93 -28.55
CA GLU A 317 -15.18 -19.09 -28.57
C GLU A 317 -16.65 -18.68 -28.31
N GLU A 318 -16.90 -17.77 -27.37
CA GLU A 318 -18.25 -17.25 -27.08
C GLU A 318 -18.81 -16.44 -28.23
N SER A 319 -17.98 -15.61 -28.88
CA SER A 319 -18.33 -14.86 -30.08
C SER A 319 -18.63 -15.79 -31.27
N ALA A 320 -17.82 -16.81 -31.48
CA ALA A 320 -18.04 -17.80 -32.55
C ALA A 320 -19.33 -18.61 -32.33
N HIS A 321 -19.61 -18.99 -31.06
CA HIS A 321 -20.82 -19.71 -30.69
C HIS A 321 -22.08 -18.82 -30.86
N GLY A 322 -22.01 -17.56 -30.46
CA GLY A 322 -23.09 -16.56 -30.69
C GLY A 322 -23.38 -16.34 -32.16
N THR A 323 -22.34 -16.25 -33.01
CA THR A 323 -22.49 -16.10 -34.47
C THR A 323 -23.10 -17.35 -35.12
N MET A 324 -22.71 -18.55 -34.65
CA MET A 324 -23.27 -19.81 -35.13
C MET A 324 -24.78 -19.95 -34.80
N LEU A 325 -25.16 -19.57 -33.57
CA LEU A 325 -26.54 -19.58 -33.12
C LEU A 325 -27.43 -18.61 -33.97
N SER A 326 -26.92 -17.42 -34.28
CA SER A 326 -27.62 -16.43 -35.11
C SER A 326 -27.80 -16.91 -36.54
N LEU A 327 -26.83 -17.60 -37.14
CA LEU A 327 -26.92 -18.18 -38.48
C LEU A 327 -27.93 -19.33 -38.54
N VAL A 328 -27.98 -20.18 -37.50
CA VAL A 328 -28.96 -21.28 -37.42
C VAL A 328 -30.40 -20.74 -37.27
N GLN A 329 -30.59 -19.65 -36.52
CA GLN A 329 -31.91 -19.01 -36.41
C GLN A 329 -32.35 -18.34 -37.70
N SER A 330 -31.42 -17.72 -38.43
CA SER A 330 -31.72 -17.12 -39.76
C SER A 330 -32.07 -18.12 -40.84
N GLN A 331 -31.68 -19.39 -40.73
CA GLN A 331 -32.06 -20.44 -41.68
C GLN A 331 -33.42 -21.11 -41.36
N ARG A 332 -34.00 -20.81 -40.18
CA ARG A 332 -35.29 -21.36 -39.74
C ARG A 332 -36.47 -20.39 -39.93
N SER A 333 -36.22 -19.15 -40.32
CA SER A 333 -37.18 -18.14 -40.70
C SER A 333 -37.29 -18.06 -42.23
#